data_b3a40a5fe537d86b37965a9ddc6de500
#
_entry.id   b3a40a5fe537d86b37965a9ddc6de500
#
_cell.length_a   1.000
_cell.length_b   1.000
_cell.length_c   1.000
_cell.angle_alpha   90.00
_cell.angle_beta   90.00
_cell.angle_gamma   90.00
#
_symmetry.space_group_name_H-M   'P 1'
#
loop_
_entity.id
_entity.type
_entity.pdbx_description
1 polymer ?
#
loop_
_entity_poly.entity_id
_entity_poly.type
_entity_poly.pdbx_seq_one_letter_code
_entity_poly.pdbx_strand_id
1 'polypeptide(L)'
;MNMKKTLALGLLSLTIGAAAHAAKIQGTGSSFAYPAYTAWSKVYYGDTNNQVNYTPTGSGSGIKEVTARHVDFGGSDKPLKTSSLAKAGLVQFPTAIGAVTFAYNVEGVSGLKLSEAAISGIMLGKVTKWNDPVITADNAGLVLPNKDILFVHRSDKSGTTFAFTYYLSKMNKEWRKTIG
;
A
#
# COMPACT_ATOMS: atom_id res chain seq x y z
N MET A 1 66.04 -55.42 -15.08
CA MET A 1 64.67 -55.60 -15.58
C MET A 1 63.82 -54.60 -14.85
N ASN A 2 63.60 -53.40 -15.38
CA ASN A 2 62.95 -52.24 -14.73
C ASN A 2 61.54 -52.15 -15.20
N MET A 3 60.62 -52.32 -14.26
CA MET A 3 59.22 -52.18 -14.49
C MET A 3 58.77 -50.76 -13.99
N LYS A 4 58.58 -49.86 -14.95
CA LYS A 4 58.10 -48.51 -14.63
C LYS A 4 56.58 -48.56 -14.35
N LYS A 5 56.22 -48.30 -13.11
CA LYS A 5 54.82 -48.10 -12.73
C LYS A 5 54.40 -46.69 -13.09
N THR A 6 53.56 -46.55 -14.10
CA THR A 6 52.91 -45.28 -14.47
C THR A 6 51.71 -45.08 -13.56
N LEU A 7 51.80 -44.10 -12.64
CA LEU A 7 50.67 -43.67 -11.82
C LEU A 7 49.82 -42.66 -12.60
N ALA A 8 48.64 -43.06 -13.03
CA ALA A 8 47.67 -42.15 -13.64
C ALA A 8 46.90 -41.44 -12.52
N LEU A 9 47.22 -40.16 -12.30
CA LEU A 9 46.42 -39.28 -11.47
C LEU A 9 45.16 -38.85 -12.27
N GLY A 10 44.03 -39.48 -11.96
CA GLY A 10 42.73 -38.99 -12.43
C GLY A 10 42.33 -37.77 -11.62
N LEU A 11 42.40 -36.57 -12.27
CA LEU A 11 41.76 -35.37 -11.73
C LEU A 11 40.22 -35.56 -11.81
N LEU A 12 39.61 -35.91 -10.71
CA LEU A 12 38.15 -35.85 -10.56
C LEU A 12 37.78 -34.38 -10.33
N SER A 13 37.48 -33.64 -11.39
CA SER A 13 36.91 -32.28 -11.28
C SER A 13 35.50 -32.36 -10.73
N LEU A 14 35.33 -32.14 -9.42
CA LEU A 14 34.05 -31.96 -8.76
C LEU A 14 33.50 -30.60 -9.23
N THR A 15 32.72 -30.57 -10.29
CA THR A 15 31.89 -29.40 -10.61
C THR A 15 30.77 -29.35 -9.58
N ILE A 16 30.99 -28.58 -8.52
CA ILE A 16 29.90 -28.15 -7.60
C ILE A 16 29.03 -27.22 -8.44
N GLY A 17 28.06 -27.80 -9.12
CA GLY A 17 26.98 -27.03 -9.70
C GLY A 17 26.22 -26.35 -8.55
N ALA A 18 26.48 -25.07 -8.32
CA ALA A 18 25.62 -24.28 -7.47
C ALA A 18 24.22 -24.34 -8.07
N ALA A 19 23.37 -25.21 -7.55
CA ALA A 19 21.95 -25.18 -7.87
C ALA A 19 21.45 -23.79 -7.45
N ALA A 20 21.19 -22.93 -8.43
CA ALA A 20 20.56 -21.64 -8.18
C ALA A 20 19.15 -21.93 -7.65
N HIS A 21 19.02 -22.00 -6.34
CA HIS A 21 17.72 -22.12 -5.70
C HIS A 21 16.95 -20.84 -5.96
N ALA A 22 15.77 -20.97 -6.58
CA ALA A 22 14.85 -19.88 -6.75
C ALA A 22 14.58 -19.24 -5.38
N ALA A 23 14.85 -17.94 -5.24
CA ALA A 23 14.63 -17.23 -4.00
C ALA A 23 13.12 -17.04 -3.76
N LYS A 24 12.69 -17.19 -2.51
CA LYS A 24 11.34 -16.85 -2.07
C LYS A 24 11.43 -15.58 -1.24
N ILE A 25 10.83 -14.51 -1.74
CA ILE A 25 10.79 -13.21 -1.10
C ILE A 25 9.38 -13.00 -0.54
N GLN A 26 9.28 -12.70 0.75
CA GLN A 26 8.02 -12.50 1.46
C GLN A 26 7.81 -11.03 1.79
N GLY A 27 6.64 -10.51 1.43
CA GLY A 27 6.24 -9.14 1.74
C GLY A 27 4.83 -9.07 2.28
N THR A 28 4.55 -8.01 3.04
CA THR A 28 3.20 -7.75 3.53
C THR A 28 2.98 -6.25 3.72
N GLY A 29 1.72 -5.82 3.82
CA GLY A 29 1.40 -4.44 4.16
C GLY A 29 0.34 -3.79 3.30
N SER A 30 0.62 -2.63 2.73
CA SER A 30 -0.34 -1.80 2.01
C SER A 30 -1.18 -2.58 0.99
N SER A 31 -2.49 -2.53 1.16
CA SER A 31 -3.44 -3.07 0.18
C SER A 31 -3.58 -2.16 -1.05
N PHE A 32 -3.20 -0.89 -0.95
CA PHE A 32 -3.18 0.04 -2.08
C PHE A 32 -2.14 -0.38 -3.13
N ALA A 33 -0.95 -0.81 -2.71
CA ALA A 33 0.12 -1.25 -3.61
C ALA A 33 -0.07 -2.69 -4.13
N TYR A 34 -0.98 -3.47 -3.54
CA TYR A 34 -1.14 -4.90 -3.83
C TYR A 34 -1.34 -5.24 -5.31
N PRO A 35 -2.21 -4.55 -6.10
CA PRO A 35 -2.38 -4.87 -7.52
C PRO A 35 -1.08 -4.71 -8.32
N ALA A 36 -0.31 -3.64 -8.04
CA ALA A 36 0.97 -3.41 -8.71
C ALA A 36 2.00 -4.48 -8.34
N TYR A 37 2.14 -4.79 -7.05
CA TYR A 37 3.08 -5.81 -6.59
C TYR A 37 2.73 -7.19 -7.12
N THR A 38 1.44 -7.54 -7.21
CA THR A 38 1.00 -8.81 -7.82
C THR A 38 1.38 -8.89 -9.30
N ALA A 39 1.15 -7.81 -10.05
CA ALA A 39 1.51 -7.77 -11.47
C ALA A 39 3.03 -7.87 -11.66
N TRP A 40 3.82 -7.10 -10.92
CA TRP A 40 5.28 -7.12 -10.99
C TRP A 40 5.88 -8.45 -10.54
N SER A 41 5.37 -9.06 -9.48
CA SER A 41 5.82 -10.38 -9.00
C SER A 41 5.66 -11.45 -10.06
N LYS A 42 4.59 -11.40 -10.83
CA LYS A 42 4.34 -12.35 -11.92
C LYS A 42 5.37 -12.20 -13.05
N VAL A 43 5.67 -10.97 -13.48
CA VAL A 43 6.68 -10.69 -14.50
C VAL A 43 8.06 -11.10 -14.01
N TYR A 44 8.42 -10.68 -12.79
CA TYR A 44 9.70 -10.99 -12.18
C TYR A 44 9.95 -12.51 -12.04
N TYR A 45 8.91 -13.28 -11.71
CA TYR A 45 9.00 -14.72 -11.68
C TYR A 45 9.30 -15.30 -13.08
N GLY A 46 8.64 -14.80 -14.12
CA GLY A 46 8.89 -15.22 -15.50
C GLY A 46 10.32 -14.98 -15.96
N ASP A 47 10.92 -13.86 -15.54
CA ASP A 47 12.25 -13.45 -15.96
C ASP A 47 13.38 -14.11 -15.15
N THR A 48 13.14 -14.41 -13.86
CA THR A 48 14.21 -14.78 -12.92
C THR A 48 14.01 -16.12 -12.23
N ASN A 49 12.82 -16.69 -12.32
CA ASN A 49 12.36 -17.84 -11.55
C ASN A 49 12.37 -17.62 -10.02
N ASN A 50 12.53 -16.36 -9.54
CA ASN A 50 12.42 -16.00 -8.13
C ASN A 50 10.96 -15.65 -7.79
N GLN A 51 10.46 -16.20 -6.68
CA GLN A 51 9.08 -16.01 -6.25
C GLN A 51 8.97 -14.86 -5.25
N VAL A 52 8.11 -13.88 -5.54
CA VAL A 52 7.74 -12.83 -4.60
C VAL A 52 6.28 -13.03 -4.17
N ASN A 53 6.08 -13.24 -2.87
CA ASN A 53 4.76 -13.39 -2.27
C ASN A 53 4.44 -12.14 -1.45
N TYR A 54 3.33 -11.48 -1.76
CA TYR A 54 2.89 -10.29 -1.03
C TYR A 54 1.47 -10.46 -0.49
N THR A 55 1.28 -10.19 0.80
CA THR A 55 -0.02 -10.29 1.48
C THR A 55 -0.53 -8.91 1.88
N PRO A 56 -1.71 -8.47 1.39
CA PRO A 56 -2.26 -7.13 1.67
C PRO A 56 -2.93 -7.08 3.05
N THR A 57 -2.17 -6.78 4.10
CA THR A 57 -2.62 -6.74 5.51
C THR A 57 -2.79 -5.34 6.07
N GLY A 58 -2.54 -4.31 5.24
CA GLY A 58 -2.54 -2.90 5.63
C GLY A 58 -1.16 -2.39 6.05
N SER A 59 -0.93 -1.08 5.82
CA SER A 59 0.38 -0.44 6.05
C SER A 59 0.91 -0.60 7.47
N GLY A 60 0.04 -0.53 8.48
CA GLY A 60 0.45 -0.70 9.87
C GLY A 60 1.00 -2.09 10.18
N SER A 61 0.37 -3.12 9.61
CA SER A 61 0.85 -4.51 9.71
C SER A 61 2.18 -4.67 8.97
N GLY A 62 2.29 -4.14 7.74
CA GLY A 62 3.54 -4.19 6.97
C GLY A 62 4.72 -3.59 7.72
N ILE A 63 4.54 -2.41 8.33
CA ILE A 63 5.57 -1.76 9.15
C ILE A 63 5.96 -2.65 10.35
N LYS A 64 4.97 -3.22 11.04
CA LYS A 64 5.21 -4.09 12.20
C LYS A 64 6.01 -5.33 11.81
N GLU A 65 5.57 -6.05 10.78
CA GLU A 65 6.16 -7.32 10.38
C GLU A 65 7.58 -7.16 9.82
N VAL A 66 7.84 -6.12 9.00
CA VAL A 66 9.21 -5.87 8.51
C VAL A 66 10.15 -5.39 9.63
N THR A 67 9.64 -4.62 10.59
CA THR A 67 10.43 -4.20 11.76
C THR A 67 10.82 -5.39 12.63
N ALA A 68 9.92 -6.36 12.77
CA ALA A 68 10.17 -7.61 13.50
C ALA A 68 10.99 -8.64 12.70
N ARG A 69 11.35 -8.35 11.44
CA ARG A 69 12.07 -9.26 10.53
C ARG A 69 11.31 -10.56 10.22
N HIS A 70 9.98 -10.55 10.30
CA HIS A 70 9.14 -11.70 9.92
C HIS A 70 8.93 -11.79 8.41
N VAL A 71 9.19 -10.70 7.69
CA VAL A 71 9.12 -10.62 6.22
C VAL A 71 10.34 -9.86 5.70
N ASP A 72 10.66 -10.07 4.42
CA ASP A 72 11.80 -9.44 3.76
C ASP A 72 11.54 -7.97 3.43
N PHE A 73 10.27 -7.61 3.14
CA PHE A 73 9.89 -6.23 2.90
C PHE A 73 8.46 -5.92 3.38
N GLY A 74 8.22 -4.64 3.69
CA GLY A 74 6.89 -4.14 4.07
C GLY A 74 6.41 -3.04 3.16
N GLY A 75 5.17 -3.14 2.66
CA GLY A 75 4.52 -2.06 1.91
C GLY A 75 3.81 -1.07 2.83
N SER A 76 3.99 0.24 2.62
CA SER A 76 3.31 1.27 3.39
C SER A 76 3.06 2.53 2.57
N ASP A 77 1.82 3.06 2.63
CA ASP A 77 1.48 4.36 2.06
C ASP A 77 1.81 5.51 3.04
N LYS A 78 2.19 5.15 4.29
CA LYS A 78 2.63 6.13 5.28
C LYS A 78 4.15 6.24 5.28
N PRO A 79 4.72 7.44 5.06
CA PRO A 79 6.16 7.66 5.25
C PRO A 79 6.51 7.54 6.74
N LEU A 80 7.59 6.84 7.02
CA LEU A 80 8.15 6.74 8.37
C LEU A 80 9.13 7.89 8.64
N LYS A 81 9.23 8.30 9.90
CA LYS A 81 10.25 9.26 10.32
C LYS A 81 11.63 8.65 10.14
N THR A 82 12.61 9.43 9.68
CA THR A 82 14.01 9.01 9.51
C THR A 82 14.57 8.37 10.79
N SER A 83 14.26 8.93 11.96
CA SER A 83 14.69 8.38 13.25
C SER A 83 14.09 7.00 13.53
N SER A 84 12.86 6.74 13.10
CA SER A 84 12.23 5.41 13.25
C SER A 84 12.85 4.38 12.31
N LEU A 85 13.15 4.80 11.06
CA LEU A 85 13.85 3.94 10.09
C LEU A 85 15.24 3.57 10.59
N ALA A 86 16.03 4.55 11.04
CA ALA A 86 17.37 4.33 11.58
C ALA A 86 17.35 3.40 12.78
N LYS A 87 16.43 3.61 13.74
CA LYS A 87 16.28 2.75 14.92
C LYS A 87 15.94 1.30 14.55
N ALA A 88 15.12 1.12 13.51
CA ALA A 88 14.72 -0.19 13.04
C ALA A 88 15.72 -0.82 12.04
N GLY A 89 16.77 -0.10 11.63
CA GLY A 89 17.69 -0.56 10.58
C GLY A 89 16.98 -0.81 9.25
N LEU A 90 16.03 0.08 8.90
CA LEU A 90 15.23 0.00 7.68
C LEU A 90 15.53 1.18 6.76
N VAL A 91 15.33 0.95 5.48
CA VAL A 91 15.23 2.01 4.45
C VAL A 91 13.83 2.01 3.88
N GLN A 92 13.35 3.19 3.46
CA GLN A 92 12.06 3.32 2.78
C GLN A 92 12.23 4.16 1.52
N PHE A 93 11.63 3.70 0.42
CA PHE A 93 11.67 4.39 -0.87
C PHE A 93 10.32 4.26 -1.58
N PRO A 94 9.94 5.21 -2.46
CA PRO A 94 8.69 5.14 -3.22
C PRO A 94 8.78 4.06 -4.30
N THR A 95 7.71 3.27 -4.45
CA THR A 95 7.61 2.21 -5.46
C THR A 95 6.48 2.42 -6.45
N ALA A 96 5.36 2.99 -5.98
CA ALA A 96 4.19 3.25 -6.79
C ALA A 96 3.51 4.54 -6.35
N ILE A 97 2.80 5.18 -7.27
CA ILE A 97 1.97 6.35 -7.00
C ILE A 97 0.55 6.09 -7.51
N GLY A 98 -0.45 6.60 -6.81
CA GLY A 98 -1.83 6.52 -7.21
C GLY A 98 -2.69 7.55 -6.50
N ALA A 99 -3.92 7.72 -6.96
CA ALA A 99 -4.87 8.65 -6.37
C ALA A 99 -5.75 7.99 -5.32
N VAL A 100 -6.12 8.76 -4.29
CA VAL A 100 -7.19 8.40 -3.35
C VAL A 100 -8.45 9.09 -3.83
N THR A 101 -9.49 8.31 -4.15
CA THR A 101 -10.76 8.79 -4.68
C THR A 101 -11.91 8.42 -3.76
N PHE A 102 -13.01 9.20 -3.82
CA PHE A 102 -14.25 8.86 -3.17
C PHE A 102 -15.11 8.01 -4.12
N ALA A 103 -15.56 6.86 -3.64
CA ALA A 103 -16.64 6.13 -4.25
C ALA A 103 -17.94 6.45 -3.52
N TYR A 104 -19.03 6.65 -4.25
CA TYR A 104 -20.35 6.87 -3.67
C TYR A 104 -21.38 5.96 -4.32
N ASN A 105 -22.44 5.65 -3.58
CA ASN A 105 -23.57 4.86 -4.04
C ASN A 105 -24.86 5.62 -3.70
N VAL A 106 -25.33 6.44 -4.65
CA VAL A 106 -26.56 7.20 -4.53
C VAL A 106 -27.38 6.94 -5.78
N GLU A 107 -28.54 6.33 -5.61
CA GLU A 107 -29.42 5.93 -6.69
C GLU A 107 -29.81 7.11 -7.59
N GLY A 108 -29.70 6.95 -8.90
CA GLY A 108 -30.02 7.96 -9.89
C GLY A 108 -29.03 9.13 -9.98
N VAL A 109 -27.92 9.11 -9.22
CA VAL A 109 -26.92 10.17 -9.21
C VAL A 109 -25.63 9.71 -9.86
N SER A 110 -25.18 10.42 -10.88
CA SER A 110 -23.89 10.25 -11.53
C SER A 110 -23.17 11.59 -11.65
N GLY A 111 -21.83 11.56 -11.67
CA GLY A 111 -21.03 12.78 -11.81
C GLY A 111 -21.07 13.71 -10.59
N LEU A 112 -21.32 13.17 -9.38
CA LEU A 112 -21.33 13.95 -8.15
C LEU A 112 -19.99 14.65 -7.94
N LYS A 113 -20.07 15.94 -7.63
CA LYS A 113 -18.93 16.78 -7.28
C LYS A 113 -18.96 17.07 -5.77
N LEU A 114 -17.83 16.97 -5.13
CA LEU A 114 -17.68 17.32 -3.71
C LEU A 114 -16.54 18.34 -3.59
N SER A 115 -16.90 19.56 -3.22
CA SER A 115 -15.91 20.59 -2.88
C SER A 115 -15.15 20.26 -1.61
N GLU A 116 -14.09 21.00 -1.36
CA GLU A 116 -13.35 20.94 -0.09
C GLU A 116 -14.27 21.17 1.11
N ALA A 117 -15.22 22.11 0.99
CA ALA A 117 -16.21 22.41 2.03
C ALA A 117 -17.13 21.20 2.28
N ALA A 118 -17.63 20.57 1.23
CA ALA A 118 -18.48 19.38 1.31
C ALA A 118 -17.73 18.21 1.97
N ILE A 119 -16.53 17.90 1.49
CA ILE A 119 -15.69 16.82 2.04
C ILE A 119 -15.39 17.07 3.52
N SER A 120 -14.93 18.27 3.87
CA SER A 120 -14.62 18.62 5.25
C SER A 120 -15.87 18.60 6.15
N GLY A 121 -17.00 19.09 5.63
CA GLY A 121 -18.29 19.07 6.33
C GLY A 121 -18.76 17.64 6.65
N ILE A 122 -18.67 16.74 5.69
CA ILE A 122 -19.00 15.32 5.88
C ILE A 122 -18.07 14.70 6.94
N MET A 123 -16.76 14.91 6.80
CA MET A 123 -15.78 14.33 7.71
C MET A 123 -15.85 14.85 9.14
N LEU A 124 -16.29 16.11 9.32
CA LEU A 124 -16.54 16.70 10.63
C LEU A 124 -17.95 16.39 11.20
N GLY A 125 -18.77 15.64 10.46
CA GLY A 125 -20.14 15.32 10.86
C GLY A 125 -21.11 16.50 10.80
N LYS A 126 -20.76 17.57 10.10
CA LYS A 126 -21.61 18.77 9.92
C LYS A 126 -22.57 18.63 8.75
N VAL A 127 -22.15 17.94 7.71
CA VAL A 127 -22.93 17.59 6.52
C VAL A 127 -23.27 16.11 6.64
N THR A 128 -24.54 15.82 6.90
CA THR A 128 -25.01 14.44 7.19
C THR A 128 -25.96 13.90 6.15
N LYS A 129 -26.46 14.73 5.22
CA LYS A 129 -27.41 14.33 4.19
C LYS A 129 -26.92 14.68 2.80
N TRP A 130 -27.29 13.86 1.81
CA TRP A 130 -26.90 14.08 0.43
C TRP A 130 -27.45 15.38 -0.17
N ASN A 131 -28.64 15.81 0.23
CA ASN A 131 -29.27 17.06 -0.22
C ASN A 131 -28.88 18.29 0.61
N ASP A 132 -27.81 18.22 1.39
CA ASP A 132 -27.30 19.38 2.14
C ASP A 132 -26.95 20.52 1.16
N PRO A 133 -27.26 21.79 1.53
CA PRO A 133 -26.96 22.96 0.71
C PRO A 133 -25.51 23.04 0.24
N VAL A 134 -24.55 22.61 1.04
CA VAL A 134 -23.12 22.59 0.68
C VAL A 134 -22.85 21.64 -0.48
N ILE A 135 -23.52 20.49 -0.53
CA ILE A 135 -23.36 19.53 -1.62
C ILE A 135 -24.16 19.98 -2.85
N THR A 136 -25.41 20.43 -2.67
CA THR A 136 -26.28 20.84 -3.78
C THR A 136 -25.72 22.04 -4.53
N ALA A 137 -25.04 22.96 -3.86
CA ALA A 137 -24.39 24.11 -4.48
C ALA A 137 -23.32 23.70 -5.53
N ASP A 138 -22.59 22.61 -5.29
CA ASP A 138 -21.57 22.07 -6.18
C ASP A 138 -22.19 21.28 -7.36
N ASN A 139 -23.48 20.92 -7.27
CA ASN A 139 -24.14 19.96 -8.12
C ASN A 139 -25.43 20.50 -8.75
N ALA A 140 -25.38 21.73 -9.29
CA ALA A 140 -26.52 22.33 -9.98
C ALA A 140 -27.05 21.37 -11.07
N GLY A 141 -28.37 21.11 -11.03
CA GLY A 141 -29.05 20.20 -11.96
C GLY A 141 -29.10 18.73 -11.52
N LEU A 142 -28.43 18.33 -10.45
CA LEU A 142 -28.64 17.01 -9.84
C LEU A 142 -29.74 17.06 -8.79
N VAL A 143 -30.65 16.09 -8.81
CA VAL A 143 -31.63 15.88 -7.76
C VAL A 143 -31.02 14.95 -6.71
N LEU A 144 -30.55 15.53 -5.61
CA LEU A 144 -29.95 14.77 -4.51
C LEU A 144 -31.03 14.36 -3.48
N PRO A 145 -31.05 13.09 -3.03
CA PRO A 145 -32.08 12.61 -2.13
C PRO A 145 -31.87 13.13 -0.69
N ASN A 146 -32.98 13.30 0.03
CA ASN A 146 -32.96 13.56 1.48
C ASN A 146 -32.67 12.25 2.23
N LYS A 147 -31.46 11.70 2.04
CA LYS A 147 -30.97 10.48 2.68
C LYS A 147 -29.69 10.79 3.46
N ASP A 148 -29.50 10.10 4.57
CA ASP A 148 -28.29 10.24 5.38
C ASP A 148 -27.07 9.71 4.64
N ILE A 149 -25.92 10.37 4.85
CA ILE A 149 -24.63 9.92 4.35
C ILE A 149 -24.06 8.90 5.32
N LEU A 150 -23.87 7.65 4.84
CA LEU A 150 -23.13 6.64 5.56
C LEU A 150 -21.68 6.63 5.07
N PHE A 151 -20.77 7.12 5.89
CA PHE A 151 -19.35 7.11 5.56
C PHE A 151 -18.70 5.78 5.92
N VAL A 152 -18.21 5.06 4.91
CA VAL A 152 -17.52 3.77 5.09
C VAL A 152 -16.01 4.01 5.12
N HIS A 153 -15.36 3.55 6.17
CA HIS A 153 -13.94 3.69 6.38
C HIS A 153 -13.28 2.39 6.86
N ARG A 154 -11.97 2.35 6.81
CA ARG A 154 -11.17 1.23 7.31
C ARG A 154 -11.09 1.25 8.85
N SER A 155 -11.14 0.05 9.45
CA SER A 155 -10.97 -0.15 10.91
C SER A 155 -9.52 -0.48 11.30
N ASP A 156 -8.67 -0.84 10.32
CA ASP A 156 -7.25 -1.16 10.54
C ASP A 156 -6.33 0.06 10.40
N LYS A 157 -5.04 -0.11 10.67
CA LYS A 157 -4.02 0.93 10.49
C LYS A 157 -3.70 1.12 9.01
N SER A 158 -4.64 1.70 8.26
CA SER A 158 -4.54 1.95 6.82
C SER A 158 -3.63 3.13 6.50
N GLY A 159 -2.67 2.93 5.60
CA GLY A 159 -1.84 4.00 5.06
C GLY A 159 -2.62 4.94 4.13
N THR A 160 -3.59 4.42 3.38
CA THR A 160 -4.50 5.23 2.56
C THR A 160 -5.36 6.16 3.43
N THR A 161 -5.88 5.67 4.54
CA THR A 161 -6.58 6.52 5.54
C THR A 161 -5.64 7.58 6.09
N PHE A 162 -4.38 7.22 6.40
CA PHE A 162 -3.38 8.20 6.82
C PHE A 162 -3.17 9.30 5.77
N ALA A 163 -3.00 8.94 4.49
CA ALA A 163 -2.81 9.92 3.41
C ALA A 163 -4.01 10.85 3.29
N PHE A 164 -5.24 10.31 3.37
CA PHE A 164 -6.46 11.08 3.33
C PHE A 164 -6.61 12.03 4.54
N THR A 165 -6.42 11.54 5.77
CA THR A 165 -6.53 12.39 6.96
C THR A 165 -5.42 13.43 7.03
N TYR A 166 -4.22 13.12 6.53
CA TYR A 166 -3.15 14.09 6.39
C TYR A 166 -3.52 15.21 5.40
N TYR A 167 -4.15 14.86 4.27
CA TYR A 167 -4.68 15.84 3.34
C TYR A 167 -5.73 16.74 4.01
N LEU A 168 -6.71 16.18 4.72
CA LEU A 168 -7.69 16.95 5.48
C LEU A 168 -7.02 17.92 6.48
N SER A 169 -5.97 17.49 7.15
CA SER A 169 -5.23 18.35 8.09
C SER A 169 -4.51 19.51 7.40
N LYS A 170 -4.18 19.38 6.11
CA LYS A 170 -3.60 20.46 5.32
C LYS A 170 -4.63 21.47 4.84
N MET A 171 -5.79 21.01 4.37
CA MET A 171 -6.81 21.86 3.78
C MET A 171 -7.73 22.48 4.82
N ASN A 172 -8.04 21.81 5.93
CA ASN A 172 -9.03 22.27 6.90
C ASN A 172 -8.41 22.54 8.28
N LYS A 173 -8.47 23.81 8.71
CA LYS A 173 -7.92 24.24 10.01
C LYS A 173 -8.66 23.61 11.20
N GLU A 174 -9.98 23.45 11.09
CA GLU A 174 -10.79 22.87 12.14
C GLU A 174 -10.47 21.38 12.30
N TRP A 175 -10.43 20.64 11.19
CA TRP A 175 -10.02 19.24 11.21
C TRP A 175 -8.67 19.06 11.92
N ARG A 176 -7.67 19.86 11.51
CA ARG A 176 -6.33 19.81 12.11
C ARG A 176 -6.32 20.09 13.60
N LYS A 177 -7.22 20.98 14.07
CA LYS A 177 -7.30 21.35 15.49
C LYS A 177 -8.03 20.30 16.32
N THR A 178 -9.05 19.64 15.76
CA THR A 178 -9.96 18.76 16.50
C THR A 178 -9.65 17.27 16.37
N ILE A 179 -9.14 16.86 15.21
CA ILE A 179 -8.96 15.43 14.88
C ILE A 179 -7.47 15.10 14.64
N GLY A 180 -6.74 15.93 13.92
CA GLY A 180 -5.42 15.54 13.58
C GLY A 180 -4.52 16.30 12.86
#